data_2636f19db5852868413672abcd3e168b
#
_entry.id   2636f19db5852868413672abcd3e168b
#
_cell.length_a   1.000
_cell.length_b   1.000
_cell.length_c   1.000
_cell.angle_alpha   90.00
_cell.angle_beta   90.00
_cell.angle_gamma   90.00
#
_symmetry.space_group_name_H-M   'P 1'
#
loop_
_entity.id
_entity.type
_entity.pdbx_description
1 polymer ?
#
loop_
_entity_poly.entity_id
_entity_poly.type
_entity_poly.pdbx_seq_one_letter_code
_entity_poly.pdbx_strand_id
1 'polypeptide(L)'
;MNHYTGFLNVYKERGMSSMAVCARIRRILDVAKAGHAGTLDPMAEGVLPVALGRACKSCDEAGGGRKTYRAGMLLGVTTDTQDVTGTELSRYEGELPSEEEIRNVLLSFVGDYDQLTPMYSARQVDGKRLYEIAREGKEVERAVKTVEIMDLTIEKIDLPHVVFSVTCSRGTYVRTLCHDAGEKLGCGACMESLVRTSVGDFRVEEALATEQVKTLFENGGIDRELRVITPTAVSIGKFDGTHLGHRKLLRELRKSAEKHHLRSLVLILDTPGKSVEDRALRKEKILSMGIDYCIEYELDEELMRMSAEAFLREILIGKLSMKFMVAGKDIAFGKGREGNEEFLRKHAAEYGFTFKLIDKLKDGEDGPVISSTVVRDLIRNGDVEKAGQLLGAPWSVTGVVEHGKHIGTDVLGVPTVNISVPDDRELPPYGVYATETMVTCDAEKQIRNDITAPKNKDAAVYGSISNLGVRPTAEDGRPATLETALFGDPGDLYGKTVEIRFLRYLRPERKFGSFEELKEQMTKVDIPEAQKYLQSRK
;
A
#
# COMPACT_ATOMS: atom_id res chain seq x y z
N MET A 1 -4.99 9.40 4.92
CA MET A 1 -3.72 8.68 4.61
C MET A 1 -4.01 7.34 4.00
N ASN A 2 -3.37 7.03 2.90
CA ASN A 2 -3.57 5.78 2.19
C ASN A 2 -2.77 4.62 2.80
N HIS A 3 -3.31 3.40 2.69
CA HIS A 3 -2.74 2.18 3.27
C HIS A 3 -1.98 1.33 2.23
N TYR A 4 -1.07 1.98 1.47
CA TYR A 4 -0.17 1.25 0.58
C TYR A 4 0.93 0.55 1.37
N THR A 5 1.21 -0.71 1.04
CA THR A 5 2.25 -1.51 1.69
C THR A 5 2.93 -2.42 0.67
N GLY A 6 4.21 -2.22 0.45
CA GLY A 6 5.01 -2.94 -0.55
C GLY A 6 6.18 -2.08 -1.02
N PHE A 7 6.83 -2.50 -2.08
CA PHE A 7 7.92 -1.77 -2.73
C PHE A 7 7.48 -1.26 -4.09
N LEU A 8 7.70 0.03 -4.35
CA LEU A 8 7.65 0.61 -5.69
C LEU A 8 9.05 0.63 -6.28
N ASN A 9 9.15 0.26 -7.54
CA ASN A 9 10.36 0.42 -8.33
C ASN A 9 10.39 1.84 -8.89
N VAL A 10 11.15 2.73 -8.25
CA VAL A 10 11.21 4.16 -8.62
C VAL A 10 12.52 4.47 -9.32
N TYR A 11 12.45 5.21 -10.41
CA TYR A 11 13.62 5.80 -11.06
C TYR A 11 14.04 7.07 -10.30
N LYS A 12 15.21 7.02 -9.67
CA LYS A 12 15.81 8.21 -9.05
C LYS A 12 16.52 9.05 -10.11
N GLU A 13 16.11 10.26 -10.28
CA GLU A 13 16.74 11.24 -11.17
C GLU A 13 18.03 11.79 -10.55
N ARG A 14 18.92 12.26 -11.41
CA ARG A 14 20.16 12.95 -11.01
C ARG A 14 19.85 14.20 -10.19
N GLY A 15 20.71 14.51 -9.20
CA GLY A 15 20.61 15.69 -8.36
C GLY A 15 19.74 15.52 -7.12
N MET A 16 18.92 14.48 -7.02
CA MET A 16 18.10 14.19 -5.84
C MET A 16 18.79 13.21 -4.90
N SER A 17 18.67 13.42 -3.58
CA SER A 17 19.04 12.38 -2.62
C SER A 17 17.97 11.27 -2.57
N SER A 18 18.37 10.03 -2.21
CA SER A 18 17.43 8.91 -2.03
C SER A 18 16.30 9.23 -1.04
N MET A 19 16.61 9.96 0.04
CA MET A 19 15.61 10.39 1.01
C MET A 19 14.66 11.46 0.47
N ALA A 20 15.12 12.35 -0.41
CA ALA A 20 14.26 13.33 -1.07
C ALA A 20 13.22 12.66 -1.98
N VAL A 21 13.63 11.61 -2.70
CA VAL A 21 12.70 10.76 -3.48
C VAL A 21 11.66 10.13 -2.57
N CYS A 22 12.07 9.48 -1.46
CA CYS A 22 11.14 8.90 -0.49
C CYS A 22 10.15 9.95 0.05
N ALA A 23 10.62 11.14 0.39
CA ALA A 23 9.77 12.22 0.88
C ALA A 23 8.76 12.70 -0.18
N ARG A 24 9.19 12.77 -1.47
CA ARG A 24 8.31 13.12 -2.59
C ARG A 24 7.24 12.05 -2.81
N ILE A 25 7.62 10.77 -2.86
CA ILE A 25 6.69 9.64 -3.00
C ILE A 25 5.70 9.59 -1.83
N ARG A 26 6.18 9.76 -0.58
CA ARG A 26 5.33 9.82 0.60
C ARG A 26 4.25 10.89 0.49
N ARG A 27 4.59 12.06 -0.03
CA ARG A 27 3.67 13.19 -0.22
C ARG A 27 2.67 12.90 -1.34
N ILE A 28 3.14 12.39 -2.50
CA ILE A 28 2.28 12.05 -3.65
C ILE A 28 1.23 11.03 -3.23
N LEU A 29 1.64 9.96 -2.55
CA LEU A 29 0.76 8.85 -2.19
C LEU A 29 0.01 9.06 -0.87
N ASP A 30 0.26 10.15 -0.16
CA ASP A 30 -0.32 10.42 1.17
C ASP A 30 -0.21 9.21 2.11
N VAL A 31 1.01 8.68 2.29
CA VAL A 31 1.28 7.53 3.16
C VAL A 31 2.06 7.93 4.41
N ALA A 32 1.87 7.18 5.51
CA ALA A 32 2.50 7.47 6.81
C ALA A 32 4.03 7.35 6.75
N LYS A 33 4.54 6.34 6.03
CA LYS A 33 5.98 6.04 5.95
C LYS A 33 6.40 5.68 4.53
N ALA A 34 7.58 6.18 4.12
CA ALA A 34 8.33 5.71 2.96
C ALA A 34 9.81 5.63 3.32
N GLY A 35 10.50 4.63 2.81
CA GLY A 35 11.94 4.41 2.97
C GLY A 35 12.51 3.84 1.68
N HIS A 36 13.83 3.65 1.58
CA HIS A 36 14.45 3.08 0.39
C HIS A 36 15.35 1.89 0.71
N ALA A 37 15.48 0.97 -0.24
CA ALA A 37 16.36 -0.17 -0.16
C ALA A 37 17.68 0.11 -0.90
N GLY A 38 18.65 0.65 -0.15
CA GLY A 38 19.98 0.97 -0.66
C GLY A 38 20.10 2.38 -1.24
N THR A 39 20.97 3.16 -0.62
CA THR A 39 21.25 4.55 -1.01
C THR A 39 21.85 4.62 -2.42
N LEU A 40 21.46 5.64 -3.17
CA LEU A 40 22.15 6.16 -4.34
C LEU A 40 22.66 7.56 -4.03
N ASP A 41 23.89 7.85 -4.44
CA ASP A 41 24.49 9.18 -4.33
C ASP A 41 23.66 10.21 -5.12
N PRO A 42 23.69 11.50 -4.77
CA PRO A 42 22.90 12.51 -5.48
C PRO A 42 23.16 12.56 -6.99
N MET A 43 24.40 12.37 -7.41
CA MET A 43 24.78 12.38 -8.83
C MET A 43 24.36 11.10 -9.59
N ALA A 44 24.13 10.00 -8.87
CA ALA A 44 23.73 8.73 -9.48
C ALA A 44 22.23 8.71 -9.79
N GLU A 45 21.86 7.88 -10.76
CA GLU A 45 20.50 7.70 -11.27
C GLU A 45 20.06 6.23 -11.21
N GLY A 46 18.80 5.97 -11.57
CA GLY A 46 18.27 4.64 -11.83
C GLY A 46 17.47 4.05 -10.68
N VAL A 47 17.44 2.72 -10.61
CA VAL A 47 16.57 1.93 -9.74
C VAL A 47 16.73 2.29 -8.26
N LEU A 48 15.65 2.74 -7.65
CA LEU A 48 15.55 2.97 -6.21
C LEU A 48 14.26 2.30 -5.69
N PRO A 49 14.34 1.06 -5.14
CA PRO A 49 13.17 0.44 -4.53
C PRO A 49 12.73 1.25 -3.32
N VAL A 50 11.52 1.81 -3.38
CA VAL A 50 10.91 2.63 -2.32
C VAL A 50 9.89 1.79 -1.58
N ALA A 51 10.14 1.54 -0.31
CA ALA A 51 9.24 0.83 0.60
C ALA A 51 8.15 1.76 1.12
N LEU A 52 6.91 1.28 1.18
CA LEU A 52 5.75 1.98 1.69
C LEU A 52 5.18 1.26 2.93
N GLY A 53 4.74 2.03 3.90
CA GLY A 53 4.06 1.52 5.10
C GLY A 53 4.90 0.50 5.87
N ARG A 54 4.32 -0.68 6.12
CA ARG A 54 4.98 -1.76 6.88
C ARG A 54 6.20 -2.35 6.16
N ALA A 55 6.27 -2.26 4.83
CA ALA A 55 7.40 -2.75 4.04
C ALA A 55 8.73 -2.01 4.36
N CYS A 56 8.68 -0.83 4.97
CA CYS A 56 9.90 -0.14 5.44
C CYS A 56 10.75 -0.98 6.42
N LYS A 57 10.17 -1.96 7.08
CA LYS A 57 10.92 -2.88 7.97
C LYS A 57 11.80 -3.88 7.20
N SER A 58 11.52 -4.08 5.91
CA SER A 58 12.24 -5.00 5.03
C SER A 58 13.19 -4.29 4.06
N CYS A 59 13.48 -2.99 4.26
CA CYS A 59 14.40 -2.24 3.40
C CYS A 59 15.81 -2.84 3.35
N ASP A 60 16.32 -3.36 4.47
CA ASP A 60 17.64 -3.99 4.53
C ASP A 60 17.69 -5.29 3.73
N GLU A 61 16.63 -6.08 3.79
CA GLU A 61 16.48 -7.32 3.03
C GLU A 61 16.40 -7.03 1.52
N ALA A 62 15.54 -6.08 1.11
CA ALA A 62 15.43 -5.63 -0.28
C ALA A 62 16.71 -5.04 -0.84
N GLY A 63 17.47 -4.31 -0.02
CA GLY A 63 18.75 -3.72 -0.40
C GLY A 63 19.93 -4.69 -0.32
N GLY A 64 19.73 -5.91 0.21
CA GLY A 64 20.79 -6.90 0.45
C GLY A 64 21.26 -7.68 -0.80
N GLY A 65 20.47 -7.67 -1.87
CA GLY A 65 20.77 -8.37 -3.11
C GLY A 65 21.93 -7.76 -3.92
N ARG A 66 22.33 -8.51 -4.97
CA ARG A 66 23.28 -7.99 -5.98
C ARG A 66 22.74 -6.74 -6.65
N LYS A 67 23.64 -5.87 -7.07
CA LYS A 67 23.33 -4.64 -7.76
C LYS A 67 24.13 -4.54 -9.04
N THR A 68 23.48 -4.11 -10.10
CA THR A 68 24.15 -3.85 -11.36
C THR A 68 24.11 -2.34 -11.64
N TYR A 69 25.24 -1.84 -12.08
CA TYR A 69 25.42 -0.45 -12.43
C TYR A 69 26.03 -0.33 -13.83
N ARG A 70 25.63 0.71 -14.53
CA ARG A 70 26.32 1.22 -15.70
C ARG A 70 27.06 2.49 -15.26
N ALA A 71 28.38 2.47 -15.37
CA ALA A 71 29.26 3.54 -14.90
C ALA A 71 30.05 4.17 -16.04
N GLY A 72 30.18 5.49 -16.00
CA GLY A 72 31.17 6.24 -16.77
C GLY A 72 32.35 6.59 -15.88
N MET A 73 33.56 6.34 -16.34
CA MET A 73 34.82 6.67 -15.69
C MET A 73 35.57 7.69 -16.56
N LEU A 74 36.07 8.75 -15.96
CA LEU A 74 36.93 9.76 -16.58
C LEU A 74 38.36 9.52 -16.14
N LEU A 75 39.23 9.17 -17.06
CA LEU A 75 40.66 9.01 -16.85
C LEU A 75 41.40 10.36 -16.80
N GLY A 76 42.50 10.40 -16.08
CA GLY A 76 43.39 11.56 -16.02
C GLY A 76 42.92 12.65 -15.03
N VAL A 77 41.86 12.42 -14.25
CA VAL A 77 41.36 13.38 -13.25
C VAL A 77 41.07 12.69 -11.95
N THR A 78 41.59 13.22 -10.83
CA THR A 78 41.20 12.76 -9.48
C THR A 78 40.45 13.85 -8.73
N THR A 79 39.48 13.47 -7.91
CA THR A 79 38.71 14.41 -7.09
C THR A 79 38.59 13.90 -5.65
N ASP A 80 38.30 14.79 -4.71
CA ASP A 80 38.13 14.50 -3.28
C ASP A 80 36.94 13.57 -3.00
N THR A 81 35.87 13.61 -3.85
CA THR A 81 34.69 12.74 -3.75
C THR A 81 34.81 11.46 -4.53
N GLN A 82 35.87 11.30 -5.37
CA GLN A 82 36.05 10.20 -6.32
C GLN A 82 35.02 10.22 -7.47
N ASP A 83 34.29 11.31 -7.65
CA ASP A 83 33.38 11.56 -8.76
C ASP A 83 33.53 13.00 -9.27
N VAL A 84 32.97 13.29 -10.44
CA VAL A 84 33.10 14.60 -11.11
C VAL A 84 32.43 15.77 -10.37
N THR A 85 31.71 15.51 -9.26
CA THR A 85 31.07 16.57 -8.45
C THR A 85 31.98 17.13 -7.37
N GLY A 86 33.12 16.48 -7.12
CA GLY A 86 34.11 16.89 -6.14
C GLY A 86 35.08 17.97 -6.65
N THR A 87 35.95 18.43 -5.74
CA THR A 87 37.04 19.32 -6.08
C THR A 87 38.18 18.53 -6.75
N GLU A 88 38.64 18.99 -7.90
CA GLU A 88 39.77 18.38 -8.59
C GLU A 88 41.03 18.44 -7.72
N LEU A 89 41.65 17.30 -7.48
CA LEU A 89 42.90 17.16 -6.70
C LEU A 89 44.12 17.10 -7.61
N SER A 90 44.01 16.38 -8.73
CA SER A 90 45.09 16.26 -9.72
C SER A 90 44.55 16.07 -11.12
N ARG A 91 45.38 16.48 -12.10
CA ARG A 91 45.15 16.24 -13.51
C ARG A 91 46.41 15.66 -14.13
N TYR A 92 46.25 14.54 -14.83
CA TYR A 92 47.35 13.86 -15.52
C TYR A 92 47.59 14.51 -16.88
N GLU A 93 48.84 14.88 -17.17
CA GLU A 93 49.24 15.55 -18.40
C GLU A 93 50.00 14.61 -19.37
N GLY A 94 50.20 13.34 -18.98
CA GLY A 94 50.86 12.34 -19.78
C GLY A 94 49.98 11.71 -20.83
N GLU A 95 50.53 10.75 -21.57
CA GLU A 95 49.80 9.91 -22.51
C GLU A 95 48.91 8.91 -21.72
N LEU A 96 47.61 8.86 -22.06
CA LEU A 96 46.67 7.97 -21.40
C LEU A 96 47.00 6.50 -21.76
N PRO A 97 46.66 5.56 -20.83
CA PRO A 97 46.86 4.11 -21.07
C PRO A 97 46.12 3.63 -22.31
N SER A 98 46.66 2.61 -22.92
CA SER A 98 46.03 1.93 -24.07
C SER A 98 44.72 1.25 -23.67
N GLU A 99 43.85 0.98 -24.66
CA GLU A 99 42.61 0.24 -24.43
C GLU A 99 42.83 -1.12 -23.78
N GLU A 100 43.91 -1.81 -24.16
CA GLU A 100 44.27 -3.14 -23.64
C GLU A 100 44.63 -3.06 -22.14
N GLU A 101 45.43 -2.07 -21.74
CA GLU A 101 45.79 -1.85 -20.34
C GLU A 101 44.55 -1.52 -19.50
N ILE A 102 43.67 -0.66 -20.01
CA ILE A 102 42.41 -0.29 -19.35
C ILE A 102 41.52 -1.52 -19.15
N ARG A 103 41.39 -2.38 -20.19
CA ARG A 103 40.63 -3.63 -20.12
C ARG A 103 41.22 -4.58 -19.08
N ASN A 104 42.52 -4.79 -19.11
CA ASN A 104 43.22 -5.68 -18.18
C ASN A 104 43.07 -5.20 -16.72
N VAL A 105 43.21 -3.91 -16.45
CA VAL A 105 43.06 -3.35 -15.11
C VAL A 105 41.61 -3.47 -14.61
N LEU A 106 40.60 -3.08 -15.41
CA LEU A 106 39.21 -3.19 -15.00
C LEU A 106 38.79 -4.62 -14.73
N LEU A 107 39.18 -5.58 -15.61
CA LEU A 107 38.86 -6.99 -15.42
C LEU A 107 39.59 -7.60 -14.21
N SER A 108 40.74 -7.04 -13.78
CA SER A 108 41.45 -7.49 -12.58
C SER A 108 40.70 -7.26 -11.26
N PHE A 109 39.62 -6.51 -11.27
CA PHE A 109 38.75 -6.32 -10.09
C PHE A 109 37.65 -7.36 -9.94
N VAL A 110 37.46 -8.26 -10.96
CA VAL A 110 36.45 -9.32 -10.86
C VAL A 110 36.89 -10.34 -9.80
N GLY A 111 35.97 -10.70 -8.92
CA GLY A 111 36.20 -11.51 -7.73
C GLY A 111 36.19 -10.69 -6.44
N ASP A 112 36.87 -11.19 -5.43
CA ASP A 112 37.00 -10.49 -4.15
C ASP A 112 37.92 -9.27 -4.28
N TYR A 113 37.43 -8.13 -3.85
CA TYR A 113 38.10 -6.84 -3.94
C TYR A 113 38.06 -6.10 -2.61
N ASP A 114 39.25 -5.84 -2.07
CA ASP A 114 39.41 -5.08 -0.83
C ASP A 114 39.32 -3.57 -1.10
N GLN A 115 38.19 -2.99 -0.76
CA GLN A 115 37.86 -1.61 -1.03
C GLN A 115 37.96 -0.75 0.24
N LEU A 116 38.74 0.33 0.17
CA LEU A 116 38.77 1.34 1.23
C LEU A 116 37.47 2.16 1.20
N THR A 117 36.73 2.19 2.32
CA THR A 117 35.49 2.96 2.40
C THR A 117 35.74 4.44 2.11
N PRO A 118 35.04 5.09 1.14
CA PRO A 118 35.26 6.50 0.83
C PRO A 118 34.78 7.42 1.96
N MET A 119 35.47 8.58 2.14
CA MET A 119 35.10 9.58 3.15
C MET A 119 33.69 10.13 2.97
N TYR A 120 33.27 10.35 1.73
CA TYR A 120 31.91 10.81 1.41
C TYR A 120 30.91 9.65 1.37
N SER A 121 30.75 8.91 2.49
CA SER A 121 29.81 7.80 2.58
C SER A 121 28.84 7.93 3.78
N ALA A 122 27.71 7.23 3.71
CA ALA A 122 26.73 7.18 4.80
C ALA A 122 27.14 6.24 5.94
N ARG A 123 28.31 5.60 5.89
CA ARG A 123 28.82 4.73 6.95
C ARG A 123 29.12 5.56 8.21
N GLN A 124 28.83 5.00 9.37
CA GLN A 124 29.08 5.66 10.65
C GLN A 124 30.40 5.18 11.27
N VAL A 125 31.14 6.15 11.82
CA VAL A 125 32.31 5.95 12.70
C VAL A 125 32.03 6.80 13.93
N ASP A 126 32.11 6.21 15.11
CA ASP A 126 31.86 6.86 16.41
C ASP A 126 30.54 7.65 16.49
N GLY A 127 29.48 7.10 15.86
CA GLY A 127 28.13 7.67 15.87
C GLY A 127 27.89 8.81 14.88
N LYS A 128 28.93 9.30 14.15
CA LYS A 128 28.83 10.29 13.07
C LYS A 128 28.99 9.62 11.70
N ARG A 129 28.30 10.13 10.69
CA ARG A 129 28.48 9.64 9.32
C ARG A 129 29.76 10.19 8.70
N LEU A 130 30.48 9.37 7.94
CA LEU A 130 31.74 9.76 7.32
C LEU A 130 31.60 11.03 6.46
N TYR A 131 30.52 11.20 5.71
CA TYR A 131 30.31 12.42 4.91
C TYR A 131 30.13 13.69 5.76
N GLU A 132 29.65 13.58 7.01
CA GLU A 132 29.55 14.71 7.95
C GLU A 132 30.95 15.12 8.43
N ILE A 133 31.78 14.12 8.74
CA ILE A 133 33.18 14.34 9.15
C ILE A 133 34.00 14.93 8.00
N ALA A 134 33.82 14.42 6.77
CA ALA A 134 34.48 14.96 5.57
C ALA A 134 34.12 16.42 5.31
N ARG A 135 32.87 16.84 5.51
CA ARG A 135 32.43 18.23 5.39
C ARG A 135 33.03 19.16 6.47
N GLU A 136 33.39 18.60 7.62
CA GLU A 136 34.13 19.32 8.67
C GLU A 136 35.64 19.46 8.32
N GLY A 137 36.10 18.94 7.17
CA GLY A 137 37.51 18.95 6.78
C GLY A 137 38.39 17.99 7.58
N LYS A 138 37.78 16.99 8.25
CA LYS A 138 38.49 16.03 9.08
C LYS A 138 38.66 14.71 8.37
N GLU A 139 39.78 14.05 8.56
CA GLU A 139 40.01 12.67 8.15
C GLU A 139 39.96 11.75 9.37
N VAL A 140 39.48 10.54 9.17
CA VAL A 140 39.43 9.46 10.17
C VAL A 140 39.95 8.18 9.54
N GLU A 141 40.44 7.27 10.37
CA GLU A 141 40.81 5.93 9.92
C GLU A 141 39.58 5.20 9.33
N ARG A 142 39.73 4.71 8.10
CA ARG A 142 38.64 4.08 7.35
C ARG A 142 38.87 2.58 7.26
N ALA A 143 37.80 1.82 7.48
CA ALA A 143 37.88 0.39 7.36
C ALA A 143 37.95 -0.03 5.89
N VAL A 144 38.85 -0.94 5.59
CA VAL A 144 38.83 -1.72 4.36
C VAL A 144 37.69 -2.73 4.45
N LYS A 145 36.96 -2.91 3.36
CA LYS A 145 35.87 -3.87 3.25
C LYS A 145 36.08 -4.72 2.01
N THR A 146 36.13 -6.02 2.19
CA THR A 146 36.08 -6.96 1.06
C THR A 146 34.66 -6.94 0.46
N VAL A 147 34.56 -6.65 -0.82
CA VAL A 147 33.35 -6.70 -1.64
C VAL A 147 33.61 -7.63 -2.82
N GLU A 148 32.55 -8.16 -3.42
CA GLU A 148 32.64 -9.05 -4.57
C GLU A 148 32.18 -8.31 -5.83
N ILE A 149 33.01 -8.29 -6.86
CA ILE A 149 32.66 -7.91 -8.22
C ILE A 149 32.35 -9.20 -8.98
N MET A 150 31.07 -9.47 -9.17
CA MET A 150 30.60 -10.73 -9.77
C MET A 150 30.77 -10.77 -11.29
N ASP A 151 30.63 -9.59 -11.93
CA ASP A 151 30.78 -9.43 -13.37
C ASP A 151 31.15 -7.97 -13.69
N LEU A 152 31.97 -7.79 -14.73
CA LEU A 152 32.34 -6.48 -15.26
C LEU A 152 32.48 -6.58 -16.78
N THR A 153 31.71 -5.79 -17.50
CA THR A 153 31.72 -5.74 -18.96
C THR A 153 32.00 -4.31 -19.43
N ILE A 154 33.04 -4.12 -20.21
CA ILE A 154 33.42 -2.85 -20.79
C ILE A 154 32.59 -2.62 -22.05
N GLU A 155 31.76 -1.58 -22.06
CA GLU A 155 30.85 -1.24 -23.15
C GLU A 155 31.51 -0.34 -24.21
N LYS A 156 32.29 0.64 -23.76
CA LYS A 156 32.93 1.63 -24.66
C LYS A 156 34.20 2.20 -24.01
N ILE A 157 35.25 2.33 -24.82
CA ILE A 157 36.41 3.15 -24.48
C ILE A 157 36.50 4.25 -25.55
N ASP A 158 36.51 5.52 -25.12
CA ASP A 158 36.57 6.71 -25.95
C ASP A 158 37.35 7.76 -25.15
N LEU A 159 38.67 7.58 -25.13
CA LEU A 159 39.58 8.30 -24.23
C LEU A 159 39.32 9.81 -24.21
N PRO A 160 39.21 10.42 -23.03
CA PRO A 160 39.51 9.86 -21.71
C PRO A 160 38.33 9.14 -21.03
N HIS A 161 37.23 8.88 -21.72
CA HIS A 161 35.98 8.32 -21.20
C HIS A 161 35.93 6.80 -21.36
N VAL A 162 35.57 6.09 -20.29
CA VAL A 162 35.36 4.64 -20.29
C VAL A 162 33.98 4.34 -19.72
N VAL A 163 33.17 3.58 -20.44
CA VAL A 163 31.86 3.11 -19.99
C VAL A 163 31.87 1.61 -19.77
N PHE A 164 31.42 1.18 -18.61
CA PHE A 164 31.33 -0.23 -18.24
C PHE A 164 30.11 -0.54 -17.40
N SER A 165 29.65 -1.78 -17.50
CA SER A 165 28.65 -2.35 -16.58
C SER A 165 29.35 -3.20 -15.52
N VAL A 166 28.89 -3.11 -14.27
CA VAL A 166 29.42 -3.88 -13.15
C VAL A 166 28.31 -4.44 -12.28
N THR A 167 28.37 -5.74 -12.00
CA THR A 167 27.50 -6.41 -11.03
C THR A 167 28.29 -6.71 -9.78
N CYS A 168 27.81 -6.24 -8.62
CA CYS A 168 28.57 -6.32 -7.38
C CYS A 168 27.70 -6.60 -6.15
N SER A 169 28.37 -6.99 -5.07
CA SER A 169 27.77 -7.24 -3.77
C SER A 169 27.35 -5.94 -3.05
N ARG A 170 26.59 -6.09 -1.96
CA ARG A 170 26.17 -4.97 -1.11
C ARG A 170 27.37 -4.23 -0.50
N GLY A 171 27.33 -2.91 -0.61
CA GLY A 171 28.32 -2.01 0.01
C GLY A 171 29.53 -1.72 -0.85
N THR A 172 29.51 -2.10 -2.10
CA THR A 172 30.48 -1.69 -3.12
C THR A 172 30.23 -0.22 -3.50
N TYR A 173 31.29 0.57 -3.54
CA TYR A 173 31.30 1.95 -4.03
C TYR A 173 31.93 1.98 -5.43
N VAL A 174 31.11 2.16 -6.46
CA VAL A 174 31.59 2.16 -7.86
C VAL A 174 32.54 3.32 -8.12
N ARG A 175 32.35 4.47 -7.45
CA ARG A 175 33.30 5.61 -7.56
C ARG A 175 34.69 5.26 -7.02
N THR A 176 34.78 4.45 -5.94
CA THR A 176 36.08 3.98 -5.44
C THR A 176 36.70 2.97 -6.40
N LEU A 177 35.89 2.11 -7.04
CA LEU A 177 36.37 1.23 -8.12
C LEU A 177 36.98 2.03 -9.29
N CYS A 178 36.33 3.13 -9.72
CA CYS A 178 36.89 4.02 -10.75
C CYS A 178 38.19 4.68 -10.30
N HIS A 179 38.23 5.17 -9.06
CA HIS A 179 39.45 5.77 -8.48
C HIS A 179 40.60 4.77 -8.42
N ASP A 180 40.38 3.56 -7.86
CA ASP A 180 41.41 2.55 -7.69
C ASP A 180 41.87 2.00 -9.04
N ALA A 181 40.98 1.94 -10.05
CA ALA A 181 41.38 1.61 -11.41
C ALA A 181 42.32 2.68 -12.00
N GLY A 182 42.01 3.97 -11.79
CA GLY A 182 42.87 5.06 -12.20
C GLY A 182 44.26 5.05 -11.52
N GLU A 183 44.32 4.72 -10.23
CA GLU A 183 45.57 4.55 -9.50
C GLU A 183 46.39 3.37 -10.06
N LYS A 184 45.76 2.21 -10.33
CA LYS A 184 46.47 1.07 -10.96
C LYS A 184 46.97 1.38 -12.38
N LEU A 185 46.27 2.25 -13.11
CA LEU A 185 46.66 2.70 -14.44
C LEU A 185 47.75 3.82 -14.37
N GLY A 186 48.02 4.40 -13.20
CA GLY A 186 49.00 5.44 -13.01
C GLY A 186 48.64 6.83 -13.55
N CYS A 187 47.43 7.01 -14.07
CA CYS A 187 46.94 8.29 -14.58
C CYS A 187 45.87 8.93 -13.71
N GLY A 188 45.35 8.23 -12.68
CA GLY A 188 44.21 8.67 -11.90
C GLY A 188 42.89 8.56 -12.69
N ALA A 189 41.77 8.44 -11.96
CA ALA A 189 40.43 8.49 -12.53
C ALA A 189 39.40 8.91 -11.49
N CYS A 190 38.25 9.37 -11.97
CA CYS A 190 37.04 9.58 -11.15
C CYS A 190 35.79 9.08 -11.88
N MET A 191 34.72 8.84 -11.12
CA MET A 191 33.44 8.45 -11.70
C MET A 191 32.73 9.65 -12.33
N GLU A 192 32.37 9.54 -13.60
CA GLU A 192 31.69 10.59 -14.38
C GLU A 192 30.17 10.48 -14.35
N SER A 193 29.68 9.24 -14.42
CA SER A 193 28.25 8.95 -14.39
C SER A 193 27.99 7.60 -13.73
N LEU A 194 26.78 7.45 -13.17
CA LEU A 194 26.37 6.18 -12.57
C LEU A 194 24.86 6.01 -12.72
N VAL A 195 24.45 4.92 -13.39
CA VAL A 195 23.07 4.50 -13.46
C VAL A 195 22.95 3.12 -12.82
N ARG A 196 22.17 3.00 -11.75
CA ARG A 196 21.87 1.68 -11.17
C ARG A 196 20.79 1.00 -12.01
N THR A 197 21.16 -0.02 -12.76
CA THR A 197 20.26 -0.72 -13.68
C THR A 197 19.46 -1.81 -12.98
N SER A 198 19.97 -2.38 -11.86
CA SER A 198 19.17 -3.32 -11.07
C SER A 198 19.52 -3.35 -9.58
N VAL A 199 18.53 -3.78 -8.77
CA VAL A 199 18.68 -4.16 -7.35
C VAL A 199 17.85 -5.42 -7.11
N GLY A 200 18.48 -6.57 -6.88
CA GLY A 200 17.76 -7.85 -6.81
C GLY A 200 16.91 -8.06 -8.08
N ASP A 201 15.60 -8.15 -7.92
CA ASP A 201 14.65 -8.35 -9.02
C ASP A 201 14.07 -7.03 -9.60
N PHE A 202 14.44 -5.88 -9.05
CA PHE A 202 14.04 -4.58 -9.59
C PHE A 202 14.94 -4.19 -10.77
N ARG A 203 14.35 -3.84 -11.91
CA ARG A 203 15.02 -3.48 -13.16
C ARG A 203 14.72 -2.04 -13.56
N VAL A 204 15.65 -1.40 -14.24
CA VAL A 204 15.53 0.00 -14.66
C VAL A 204 14.42 0.20 -15.70
N GLU A 205 14.19 -0.79 -16.56
CA GLU A 205 13.17 -0.78 -17.59
C GLU A 205 11.74 -0.71 -17.01
N GLU A 206 11.56 -1.17 -15.76
CA GLU A 206 10.29 -1.18 -15.03
C GLU A 206 10.22 -0.06 -13.99
N ALA A 207 11.25 0.78 -13.90
CA ALA A 207 11.31 1.82 -12.89
C ALA A 207 10.46 3.04 -13.28
N LEU A 208 9.60 3.47 -12.36
CA LEU A 208 8.69 4.58 -12.55
C LEU A 208 9.33 5.91 -12.19
N ALA A 209 9.28 6.88 -13.09
CA ALA A 209 9.57 8.27 -12.74
C ALA A 209 8.57 8.80 -11.70
N THR A 210 8.97 9.77 -10.88
CA THR A 210 8.09 10.31 -9.83
C THR A 210 6.79 10.90 -10.37
N GLU A 211 6.78 11.45 -11.58
CA GLU A 211 5.56 11.95 -12.23
C GLU A 211 4.63 10.82 -12.68
N GLN A 212 5.19 9.69 -13.14
CA GLN A 212 4.40 8.50 -13.46
C GLN A 212 3.72 7.93 -12.20
N VAL A 213 4.43 7.92 -11.05
CA VAL A 213 3.82 7.53 -9.78
C VAL A 213 2.64 8.43 -9.42
N LYS A 214 2.75 9.74 -9.67
CA LYS A 214 1.65 10.68 -9.45
C LYS A 214 0.44 10.37 -10.35
N THR A 215 0.66 10.17 -11.63
CA THR A 215 -0.40 9.81 -12.59
C THR A 215 -1.08 8.49 -12.23
N LEU A 216 -0.29 7.47 -11.85
CA LEU A 216 -0.83 6.18 -11.38
C LEU A 216 -1.66 6.33 -10.11
N PHE A 217 -1.24 7.19 -9.18
CA PHE A 217 -2.00 7.47 -7.96
C PHE A 217 -3.35 8.13 -8.27
N GLU A 218 -3.37 9.14 -9.14
CA GLU A 218 -4.58 9.84 -9.57
C GLU A 218 -5.57 8.89 -10.28
N ASN A 219 -5.06 7.86 -10.96
CA ASN A 219 -5.85 6.85 -11.69
C ASN A 219 -6.12 5.56 -10.89
N GLY A 220 -5.71 5.48 -9.61
CA GLY A 220 -5.93 4.30 -8.77
C GLY A 220 -5.01 3.10 -9.07
N GLY A 221 -3.97 3.25 -9.91
CA GLY A 221 -3.13 2.14 -10.40
C GLY A 221 -1.96 1.72 -9.49
N ILE A 222 -1.72 2.38 -8.38
CA ILE A 222 -0.52 2.16 -7.53
C ILE A 222 -0.39 0.73 -7.02
N ASP A 223 -1.49 0.11 -6.61
CA ASP A 223 -1.46 -1.24 -6.04
C ASP A 223 -0.88 -2.29 -7.01
N ARG A 224 -1.05 -2.11 -8.33
CA ARG A 224 -0.49 -3.00 -9.35
C ARG A 224 1.02 -2.92 -9.47
N GLU A 225 1.60 -1.80 -9.11
CA GLU A 225 3.05 -1.58 -9.15
C GLU A 225 3.76 -2.04 -7.88
N LEU A 226 2.98 -2.36 -6.82
CA LEU A 226 3.55 -2.83 -5.57
C LEU A 226 4.11 -4.25 -5.69
N ARG A 227 5.30 -4.44 -5.17
CA ARG A 227 5.95 -5.75 -4.99
C ARG A 227 6.14 -6.06 -3.52
N VAL A 228 6.00 -7.32 -3.15
CA VAL A 228 6.32 -7.83 -1.82
C VAL A 228 7.47 -8.82 -1.97
N ILE A 229 8.60 -8.52 -1.36
CA ILE A 229 9.84 -9.30 -1.50
C ILE A 229 9.99 -10.41 -0.45
N THR A 230 9.29 -10.25 0.69
CA THR A 230 9.29 -11.27 1.76
C THR A 230 8.35 -12.40 1.38
N PRO A 231 8.68 -13.67 1.66
CA PRO A 231 7.79 -14.78 1.40
C PRO A 231 6.42 -14.62 2.06
N THR A 232 5.35 -14.87 1.31
CA THR A 232 3.97 -14.63 1.76
C THR A 232 3.09 -15.88 1.77
N ALA A 233 2.12 -15.87 2.70
CA ALA A 233 0.89 -16.64 2.60
C ALA A 233 -0.20 -15.72 2.05
N VAL A 234 -0.83 -16.11 0.95
CA VAL A 234 -1.77 -15.26 0.19
C VAL A 234 -3.18 -15.80 0.27
N SER A 235 -4.15 -14.90 0.37
CA SER A 235 -5.55 -15.19 0.08
C SER A 235 -6.09 -14.20 -0.96
N ILE A 236 -6.89 -14.70 -1.90
CA ILE A 236 -7.44 -13.93 -3.02
C ILE A 236 -8.95 -13.89 -2.90
N GLY A 237 -9.56 -12.74 -3.16
CA GLY A 237 -11.01 -12.61 -3.20
C GLY A 237 -11.48 -11.17 -3.32
N LYS A 238 -12.79 -10.98 -3.44
CA LYS A 238 -13.39 -9.63 -3.43
C LYS A 238 -13.42 -9.01 -2.04
N PHE A 239 -13.56 -9.83 -1.01
CA PHE A 239 -13.68 -9.44 0.40
C PHE A 239 -14.75 -8.37 0.66
N ASP A 240 -15.75 -8.27 -0.21
CA ASP A 240 -16.83 -7.30 -0.08
C ASP A 240 -17.72 -7.66 1.13
N GLY A 241 -17.84 -6.68 2.04
CA GLY A 241 -18.59 -6.79 3.28
C GLY A 241 -17.84 -7.43 4.44
N THR A 242 -16.66 -7.99 4.24
CA THR A 242 -15.82 -8.64 5.28
C THR A 242 -16.62 -9.51 6.27
N HIS A 243 -17.61 -10.25 5.74
CA HIS A 243 -18.55 -11.09 6.52
C HIS A 243 -17.86 -12.23 7.29
N LEU A 244 -18.59 -12.94 8.15
CA LEU A 244 -18.04 -13.99 9.02
C LEU A 244 -17.27 -15.07 8.25
N GLY A 245 -17.68 -15.40 7.01
CA GLY A 245 -16.93 -16.29 6.13
C GLY A 245 -15.55 -15.76 5.77
N HIS A 246 -15.46 -14.48 5.40
CA HIS A 246 -14.17 -13.81 5.15
C HIS A 246 -13.31 -13.75 6.42
N ARG A 247 -13.91 -13.44 7.57
CA ARG A 247 -13.18 -13.40 8.86
C ARG A 247 -12.60 -14.76 9.24
N LYS A 248 -13.30 -15.87 8.93
CA LYS A 248 -12.79 -17.24 9.09
C LYS A 248 -11.57 -17.45 8.20
N LEU A 249 -11.67 -17.08 6.91
CA LEU A 249 -10.58 -17.19 5.93
C LEU A 249 -9.34 -16.38 6.37
N LEU A 250 -9.52 -15.13 6.79
CA LEU A 250 -8.43 -14.25 7.24
C LEU A 250 -7.75 -14.78 8.52
N ARG A 251 -8.50 -15.36 9.45
CA ARG A 251 -7.94 -16.03 10.65
C ARG A 251 -7.07 -17.23 10.26
N GLU A 252 -7.52 -18.05 9.33
CA GLU A 252 -6.76 -19.20 8.86
C GLU A 252 -5.53 -18.78 8.05
N LEU A 253 -5.63 -17.70 7.26
CA LEU A 253 -4.49 -17.10 6.57
C LEU A 253 -3.41 -16.67 7.56
N ARG A 254 -3.78 -15.92 8.61
CA ARG A 254 -2.84 -15.48 9.63
C ARG A 254 -2.18 -16.65 10.36
N LYS A 255 -2.97 -17.65 10.81
CA LYS A 255 -2.44 -18.86 11.44
C LYS A 255 -1.47 -19.64 10.54
N SER A 256 -1.80 -19.74 9.25
CA SER A 256 -0.93 -20.41 8.27
C SER A 256 0.35 -19.63 8.05
N ALA A 257 0.27 -18.31 7.94
CA ALA A 257 1.44 -17.44 7.82
C ALA A 257 2.37 -17.58 9.04
N GLU A 258 1.84 -17.49 10.25
CA GLU A 258 2.59 -17.69 11.50
C GLU A 258 3.27 -19.08 11.55
N LYS A 259 2.53 -20.14 11.21
CA LYS A 259 3.03 -21.52 11.21
C LYS A 259 4.18 -21.76 10.25
N HIS A 260 4.14 -21.12 9.09
CA HIS A 260 5.14 -21.29 8.02
C HIS A 260 6.19 -20.18 8.00
N HIS A 261 6.21 -19.30 9.01
CA HIS A 261 7.12 -18.14 9.09
C HIS A 261 7.03 -17.22 7.86
N LEU A 262 5.81 -17.03 7.34
CA LEU A 262 5.50 -16.19 6.20
C LEU A 262 4.81 -14.90 6.66
N ARG A 263 4.74 -13.91 5.76
CA ARG A 263 3.88 -12.75 5.94
C ARG A 263 2.50 -13.02 5.36
N SER A 264 1.46 -12.59 6.07
CA SER A 264 0.08 -12.72 5.59
C SER A 264 -0.25 -11.62 4.57
N LEU A 265 -0.81 -12.00 3.41
CA LEU A 265 -1.19 -11.08 2.35
C LEU A 265 -2.60 -11.38 1.85
N VAL A 266 -3.41 -10.32 1.74
CA VAL A 266 -4.70 -10.37 1.05
C VAL A 266 -4.57 -9.63 -0.28
N LEU A 267 -4.89 -10.30 -1.38
CA LEU A 267 -5.08 -9.70 -2.69
C LEU A 267 -6.57 -9.53 -2.93
N ILE A 268 -7.04 -8.29 -2.92
CA ILE A 268 -8.41 -7.96 -3.28
C ILE A 268 -8.47 -7.85 -4.80
N LEU A 269 -9.42 -8.58 -5.41
CA LEU A 269 -9.80 -8.40 -6.81
C LEU A 269 -11.11 -7.64 -6.84
N ASP A 270 -11.04 -6.31 -6.99
CA ASP A 270 -12.23 -5.48 -7.00
C ASP A 270 -12.91 -5.51 -8.36
N THR A 271 -14.23 -5.50 -8.35
CA THR A 271 -15.05 -5.48 -9.57
C THR A 271 -15.90 -4.23 -9.58
N PRO A 272 -16.14 -3.62 -10.74
CA PRO A 272 -17.10 -2.54 -10.87
C PRO A 272 -18.47 -2.93 -10.32
N GLY A 273 -19.20 -1.94 -9.80
CA GLY A 273 -20.54 -2.11 -9.28
C GLY A 273 -20.68 -1.75 -7.81
N LYS A 274 -21.87 -1.99 -7.26
CA LYS A 274 -22.19 -1.65 -5.87
C LYS A 274 -21.51 -2.58 -4.87
N SER A 275 -20.98 -2.01 -3.78
CA SER A 275 -20.31 -2.72 -2.70
C SER A 275 -21.15 -2.72 -1.41
N VAL A 276 -21.03 -3.79 -0.64
CA VAL A 276 -21.68 -3.93 0.68
C VAL A 276 -21.07 -3.00 1.71
N GLU A 277 -19.75 -2.79 1.64
CA GLU A 277 -19.03 -1.90 2.55
C GLU A 277 -18.27 -0.80 1.79
N ASP A 278 -17.85 0.22 2.51
CA ASP A 278 -17.03 1.29 1.96
C ASP A 278 -15.68 0.73 1.50
N ARG A 279 -15.37 0.91 0.21
CA ARG A 279 -14.13 0.43 -0.40
C ARG A 279 -12.90 1.05 0.26
N ALA A 280 -12.97 2.33 0.59
CA ALA A 280 -11.86 3.03 1.24
C ALA A 280 -11.53 2.43 2.62
N LEU A 281 -12.54 1.94 3.35
CA LEU A 281 -12.37 1.33 4.68
C LEU A 281 -12.05 -0.16 4.63
N ARG A 282 -12.27 -0.85 3.51
CA ARG A 282 -12.08 -2.30 3.36
C ARG A 282 -10.65 -2.73 3.67
N LYS A 283 -9.65 -2.05 3.10
CA LYS A 283 -8.23 -2.33 3.36
C LYS A 283 -7.87 -2.14 4.84
N GLU A 284 -8.30 -1.02 5.42
CA GLU A 284 -8.05 -0.72 6.84
C GLU A 284 -8.63 -1.82 7.74
N LYS A 285 -9.86 -2.24 7.47
CA LYS A 285 -10.54 -3.30 8.21
C LYS A 285 -9.82 -4.64 8.13
N ILE A 286 -9.35 -5.04 6.93
CA ILE A 286 -8.56 -6.25 6.74
C ILE A 286 -7.23 -6.15 7.50
N LEU A 287 -6.52 -5.04 7.40
CA LEU A 287 -5.25 -4.81 8.12
C LEU A 287 -5.45 -4.79 9.64
N SER A 288 -6.58 -4.27 10.14
CA SER A 288 -6.92 -4.27 11.58
C SER A 288 -7.15 -5.68 12.14
N MET A 289 -7.43 -6.68 11.28
CA MET A 289 -7.54 -8.09 11.66
C MET A 289 -6.18 -8.79 11.81
N GLY A 290 -5.06 -8.05 11.71
CA GLY A 290 -3.71 -8.57 11.88
C GLY A 290 -3.08 -9.13 10.61
N ILE A 291 -3.60 -8.78 9.44
CA ILE A 291 -2.98 -9.08 8.13
C ILE A 291 -1.82 -8.11 7.89
N ASP A 292 -0.67 -8.62 7.40
CA ASP A 292 0.53 -7.81 7.17
C ASP A 292 0.41 -6.92 5.93
N TYR A 293 -0.13 -7.46 4.82
CA TYR A 293 -0.25 -6.77 3.53
C TYR A 293 -1.66 -6.88 2.98
N CYS A 294 -2.19 -5.79 2.45
CA CYS A 294 -3.46 -5.77 1.73
C CYS A 294 -3.26 -4.97 0.44
N ILE A 295 -3.35 -5.65 -0.69
CA ILE A 295 -3.16 -5.11 -2.04
C ILE A 295 -4.47 -5.27 -2.79
N GLU A 296 -4.85 -4.26 -3.56
CA GLU A 296 -6.11 -4.22 -4.29
C GLU A 296 -5.89 -4.00 -5.78
N TYR A 297 -6.34 -4.96 -6.58
CA TYR A 297 -6.32 -4.84 -8.04
C TYR A 297 -7.75 -4.63 -8.53
N GLU A 298 -7.96 -3.58 -9.30
CA GLU A 298 -9.17 -3.45 -10.10
C GLU A 298 -9.17 -4.51 -11.20
N LEU A 299 -10.28 -5.22 -11.35
CA LEU A 299 -10.44 -6.27 -12.35
C LEU A 299 -10.81 -5.64 -13.70
N ASP A 300 -9.79 -5.17 -14.42
CA ASP A 300 -9.92 -4.63 -15.77
C ASP A 300 -9.86 -5.73 -16.85
N GLU A 301 -9.96 -5.31 -18.12
CA GLU A 301 -9.92 -6.24 -19.25
C GLU A 301 -8.59 -7.00 -19.37
N GLU A 302 -7.47 -6.38 -19.04
CA GLU A 302 -6.16 -7.01 -19.10
C GLU A 302 -6.08 -8.16 -18.09
N LEU A 303 -6.43 -7.89 -16.85
CA LEU A 303 -6.41 -8.88 -15.78
C LEU A 303 -7.43 -10.00 -16.02
N MET A 304 -8.60 -9.67 -16.58
CA MET A 304 -9.64 -10.66 -16.95
C MET A 304 -9.22 -11.58 -18.11
N ARG A 305 -8.33 -11.11 -19.00
CA ARG A 305 -7.80 -11.92 -20.11
C ARG A 305 -6.59 -12.76 -19.72
N MET A 306 -5.96 -12.46 -18.58
CA MET A 306 -4.78 -13.17 -18.09
C MET A 306 -5.11 -14.62 -17.75
N SER A 307 -4.33 -15.58 -18.28
CA SER A 307 -4.51 -17.00 -17.93
C SER A 307 -4.23 -17.24 -16.44
N ALA A 308 -4.77 -18.32 -15.88
CA ALA A 308 -4.51 -18.68 -14.47
C ALA A 308 -3.02 -18.92 -14.21
N GLU A 309 -2.29 -19.46 -15.18
CA GLU A 309 -0.86 -19.71 -15.07
C GLU A 309 -0.03 -18.41 -15.08
N ALA A 310 -0.36 -17.47 -15.99
CA ALA A 310 0.29 -16.15 -16.01
C ALA A 310 0.02 -15.39 -14.71
N PHE A 311 -1.22 -15.39 -14.22
CA PHE A 311 -1.59 -14.77 -12.95
C PHE A 311 -0.83 -15.38 -11.75
N LEU A 312 -0.72 -16.72 -11.71
CA LEU A 312 0.05 -17.44 -10.69
C LEU A 312 1.54 -17.04 -10.75
N ARG A 313 2.16 -17.14 -11.94
CA ARG A 313 3.59 -16.92 -12.13
C ARG A 313 3.99 -15.47 -11.92
N GLU A 314 3.29 -14.53 -12.55
CA GLU A 314 3.71 -13.12 -12.62
C GLU A 314 3.24 -12.32 -11.40
N ILE A 315 2.01 -12.56 -10.96
CA ILE A 315 1.43 -11.80 -9.86
C ILE A 315 1.68 -12.49 -8.52
N LEU A 316 1.16 -13.70 -8.33
CA LEU A 316 1.19 -14.31 -7.00
C LEU A 316 2.62 -14.66 -6.56
N ILE A 317 3.39 -15.26 -7.45
CA ILE A 317 4.77 -15.66 -7.16
C ILE A 317 5.74 -14.52 -7.44
N GLY A 318 5.67 -13.90 -8.62
CA GLY A 318 6.62 -12.88 -9.07
C GLY A 318 6.51 -11.57 -8.30
N LYS A 319 5.30 -10.97 -8.24
CA LYS A 319 5.12 -9.68 -7.53
C LYS A 319 4.86 -9.83 -6.03
N LEU A 320 4.16 -10.89 -5.60
CA LEU A 320 3.70 -11.05 -4.21
C LEU A 320 4.48 -12.09 -3.41
N SER A 321 5.49 -12.74 -3.98
CA SER A 321 6.37 -13.73 -3.34
C SER A 321 5.60 -14.86 -2.62
N MET A 322 4.50 -15.34 -3.22
CA MET A 322 3.66 -16.36 -2.64
C MET A 322 4.40 -17.69 -2.46
N LYS A 323 4.35 -18.27 -1.25
CA LYS A 323 4.81 -19.61 -0.91
C LYS A 323 3.70 -20.48 -0.34
N PHE A 324 2.62 -19.87 0.12
CA PHE A 324 1.46 -20.56 0.66
C PHE A 324 0.17 -19.87 0.22
N MET A 325 -0.87 -20.62 -0.10
CA MET A 325 -2.20 -20.06 -0.39
C MET A 325 -3.23 -20.58 0.60
N VAL A 326 -4.09 -19.69 1.11
CA VAL A 326 -5.31 -20.07 1.85
C VAL A 326 -6.50 -19.58 1.06
N ALA A 327 -7.38 -20.47 0.68
CA ALA A 327 -8.54 -20.13 -0.16
C ALA A 327 -9.80 -20.92 0.25
N GLY A 328 -10.95 -20.44 -0.15
CA GLY A 328 -12.19 -21.23 -0.11
C GLY A 328 -12.16 -22.34 -1.16
N LYS A 329 -12.91 -23.42 -0.95
CA LYS A 329 -13.04 -24.51 -1.95
C LYS A 329 -13.63 -24.06 -3.31
N ASP A 330 -14.23 -22.87 -3.36
CA ASP A 330 -14.75 -22.26 -4.57
C ASP A 330 -13.79 -21.30 -5.24
N ILE A 331 -12.51 -21.33 -4.86
CA ILE A 331 -11.46 -20.50 -5.45
C ILE A 331 -11.51 -20.57 -6.98
N ALA A 332 -11.47 -19.42 -7.62
CA ALA A 332 -11.38 -19.33 -9.06
C ALA A 332 -10.78 -17.99 -9.46
N PHE A 333 -9.71 -18.02 -10.24
CA PHE A 333 -9.00 -16.86 -10.78
C PHE A 333 -8.56 -17.13 -12.23
N GLY A 334 -8.06 -16.08 -12.89
CA GLY A 334 -7.63 -16.15 -14.27
C GLY A 334 -8.80 -16.27 -15.27
N LYS A 335 -8.47 -16.18 -16.55
CA LYS A 335 -9.41 -16.25 -17.65
C LYS A 335 -10.26 -17.53 -17.55
N GLY A 336 -11.57 -17.39 -17.74
CA GLY A 336 -12.46 -18.54 -17.70
C GLY A 336 -12.57 -19.24 -16.34
N ARG A 337 -12.03 -18.66 -15.26
CA ARG A 337 -12.00 -19.26 -13.91
C ARG A 337 -11.19 -20.55 -13.84
N GLU A 338 -10.14 -20.68 -14.66
CA GLU A 338 -9.30 -21.87 -14.77
C GLU A 338 -8.49 -22.14 -13.48
N GLY A 339 -8.15 -21.11 -12.72
CA GLY A 339 -7.38 -21.18 -11.47
C GLY A 339 -8.20 -21.70 -10.30
N ASN A 340 -8.64 -22.94 -10.35
CA ASN A 340 -9.44 -23.67 -9.38
C ASN A 340 -8.58 -24.64 -8.54
N GLU A 341 -9.22 -25.48 -7.71
CA GLU A 341 -8.53 -26.47 -6.87
C GLU A 341 -7.68 -27.45 -7.69
N GLU A 342 -8.18 -27.94 -8.83
CA GLU A 342 -7.46 -28.87 -9.70
C GLU A 342 -6.20 -28.22 -10.29
N PHE A 343 -6.33 -26.98 -10.75
CA PHE A 343 -5.21 -26.17 -11.21
C PHE A 343 -4.14 -26.00 -10.12
N LEU A 344 -4.55 -25.66 -8.89
CA LEU A 344 -3.63 -25.50 -7.77
C LEU A 344 -2.90 -26.80 -7.46
N ARG A 345 -3.59 -27.94 -7.43
CA ARG A 345 -2.96 -29.27 -7.20
C ARG A 345 -1.93 -29.61 -8.26
N LYS A 346 -2.24 -29.33 -9.53
CA LYS A 346 -1.36 -29.59 -10.67
C LYS A 346 -0.07 -28.77 -10.60
N HIS A 347 -0.18 -27.49 -10.26
CA HIS A 347 0.95 -26.54 -10.38
C HIS A 347 1.70 -26.26 -9.07
N ALA A 348 1.20 -26.76 -7.92
CA ALA A 348 1.82 -26.47 -6.62
C ALA A 348 3.28 -26.92 -6.51
N ALA A 349 3.58 -28.15 -6.97
CA ALA A 349 4.94 -28.69 -6.94
C ALA A 349 5.87 -28.00 -7.95
N GLU A 350 5.39 -27.73 -9.15
CA GLU A 350 6.13 -27.06 -10.23
C GLU A 350 6.59 -25.66 -9.82
N TYR A 351 5.69 -24.87 -9.24
CA TYR A 351 5.97 -23.49 -8.84
C TYR A 351 6.41 -23.33 -7.37
N GLY A 352 6.58 -24.44 -6.64
CA GLY A 352 7.17 -24.46 -5.30
C GLY A 352 6.33 -23.73 -4.26
N PHE A 353 5.00 -23.88 -4.28
CA PHE A 353 4.08 -23.39 -3.26
C PHE A 353 3.23 -24.52 -2.68
N THR A 354 2.61 -24.25 -1.54
CA THR A 354 1.61 -25.14 -0.93
C THR A 354 0.30 -24.39 -0.69
N PHE A 355 -0.80 -25.11 -0.45
CA PHE A 355 -2.08 -24.45 -0.24
C PHE A 355 -2.97 -25.19 0.75
N LYS A 356 -3.93 -24.47 1.32
CA LYS A 356 -4.99 -24.97 2.19
C LYS A 356 -6.33 -24.46 1.71
N LEU A 357 -7.26 -25.37 1.46
CA LEU A 357 -8.64 -25.02 1.17
C LEU A 357 -9.48 -25.11 2.43
N ILE A 358 -10.40 -24.17 2.62
CA ILE A 358 -11.31 -24.14 3.75
C ILE A 358 -12.76 -24.21 3.28
N ASP A 359 -13.57 -24.87 4.09
CA ASP A 359 -15.01 -24.95 3.84
C ASP A 359 -15.68 -23.60 4.13
N LYS A 360 -16.68 -23.29 3.30
CA LYS A 360 -17.54 -22.12 3.51
C LYS A 360 -18.22 -22.19 4.87
N LEU A 361 -18.41 -21.04 5.47
CA LEU A 361 -19.17 -20.91 6.71
C LEU A 361 -20.67 -20.86 6.36
N LYS A 362 -21.48 -21.63 7.08
CA LYS A 362 -22.94 -21.59 7.01
C LYS A 362 -23.50 -20.78 8.18
N ASP A 363 -24.70 -20.26 8.01
CA ASP A 363 -25.49 -19.60 9.05
C ASP A 363 -26.27 -20.66 9.87
N GLY A 364 -25.57 -21.29 10.84
CA GLY A 364 -26.05 -22.49 11.54
C GLY A 364 -25.76 -23.79 10.77
N GLU A 365 -26.21 -24.92 11.31
CA GLU A 365 -25.93 -26.25 10.75
C GLU A 365 -26.58 -26.44 9.37
N ASP A 366 -27.86 -26.07 9.22
CA ASP A 366 -28.67 -26.25 8.00
C ASP A 366 -28.88 -24.93 7.23
N GLY A 367 -28.30 -23.82 7.68
CA GLY A 367 -28.48 -22.52 7.08
C GLY A 367 -27.73 -22.32 5.76
N PRO A 368 -28.03 -21.23 5.04
CA PRO A 368 -27.37 -20.90 3.80
C PRO A 368 -25.87 -20.59 4.03
N VAL A 369 -25.08 -20.75 2.96
CA VAL A 369 -23.67 -20.32 2.98
C VAL A 369 -23.60 -18.80 3.12
N ILE A 370 -22.83 -18.35 4.12
CA ILE A 370 -22.58 -16.92 4.31
C ILE A 370 -21.69 -16.41 3.16
N SER A 371 -22.23 -15.49 2.36
CA SER A 371 -21.55 -14.89 1.20
C SER A 371 -21.95 -13.42 1.03
N SER A 372 -21.16 -12.66 0.27
CA SER A 372 -21.48 -11.25 -0.06
C SER A 372 -22.82 -11.14 -0.80
N THR A 373 -23.21 -12.15 -1.59
CA THR A 373 -24.52 -12.18 -2.28
C THR A 373 -25.66 -12.25 -1.27
N VAL A 374 -25.60 -13.18 -0.32
CA VAL A 374 -26.63 -13.32 0.73
C VAL A 374 -26.73 -12.05 1.58
N VAL A 375 -25.59 -11.46 1.97
CA VAL A 375 -25.59 -10.21 2.72
C VAL A 375 -26.19 -9.06 1.91
N ARG A 376 -25.89 -8.96 0.63
CA ARG A 376 -26.43 -7.95 -0.28
C ARG A 376 -27.95 -8.07 -0.43
N ASP A 377 -28.44 -9.28 -0.58
CA ASP A 377 -29.89 -9.54 -0.70
C ASP A 377 -30.63 -9.18 0.60
N LEU A 378 -30.06 -9.47 1.77
CA LEU A 378 -30.61 -9.05 3.06
C LEU A 378 -30.68 -7.52 3.18
N ILE A 379 -29.62 -6.82 2.78
CA ILE A 379 -29.61 -5.36 2.77
C ILE A 379 -30.71 -4.82 1.84
N ARG A 380 -30.78 -5.30 0.61
CA ARG A 380 -31.81 -4.88 -0.38
C ARG A 380 -33.24 -5.11 0.09
N ASN A 381 -33.44 -6.15 0.88
CA ASN A 381 -34.77 -6.47 1.45
C ASN A 381 -35.05 -5.72 2.78
N GLY A 382 -34.12 -4.91 3.27
CA GLY A 382 -34.28 -4.14 4.52
C GLY A 382 -33.99 -4.93 5.81
N ASP A 383 -33.57 -6.21 5.69
CA ASP A 383 -33.18 -7.01 6.85
C ASP A 383 -31.73 -6.69 7.27
N VAL A 384 -31.54 -5.43 7.69
CA VAL A 384 -30.23 -4.91 8.12
C VAL A 384 -29.73 -5.58 9.41
N GLU A 385 -30.66 -6.07 10.23
CA GLU A 385 -30.35 -6.80 11.48
C GLU A 385 -29.65 -8.12 11.17
N LYS A 386 -30.26 -8.95 10.31
CA LYS A 386 -29.66 -10.22 9.87
C LYS A 386 -28.38 -10.02 9.07
N ALA A 387 -28.37 -9.01 8.18
CA ALA A 387 -27.16 -8.62 7.46
C ALA A 387 -26.01 -8.29 8.44
N GLY A 388 -26.27 -7.53 9.49
CA GLY A 388 -25.32 -7.20 10.54
C GLY A 388 -24.80 -8.44 11.28
N GLN A 389 -25.65 -9.40 11.58
CA GLN A 389 -25.25 -10.69 12.18
C GLN A 389 -24.25 -11.43 11.28
N LEU A 390 -24.51 -11.53 9.97
CA LEU A 390 -23.64 -12.21 9.02
C LEU A 390 -22.34 -11.43 8.74
N LEU A 391 -22.38 -10.11 8.83
CA LEU A 391 -21.18 -9.25 8.75
C LEU A 391 -20.34 -9.32 10.04
N GLY A 392 -20.95 -9.70 11.16
CA GLY A 392 -20.35 -9.65 12.51
C GLY A 392 -20.18 -8.22 13.04
N ALA A 393 -20.87 -7.25 12.44
CA ALA A 393 -21.04 -5.86 12.86
C ALA A 393 -22.25 -5.26 12.11
N PRO A 394 -22.96 -4.27 12.65
CA PRO A 394 -24.03 -3.60 11.92
C PRO A 394 -23.53 -3.06 10.57
N TRP A 395 -24.40 -3.17 9.53
CA TRP A 395 -24.13 -2.48 8.28
C TRP A 395 -24.12 -0.97 8.51
N SER A 396 -23.17 -0.25 7.90
CA SER A 396 -22.98 1.17 8.21
C SER A 396 -22.65 2.00 6.98
N VAL A 397 -22.89 3.31 7.11
CA VAL A 397 -22.45 4.36 6.18
C VAL A 397 -21.58 5.33 6.93
N THR A 398 -20.40 5.65 6.34
CA THR A 398 -19.49 6.66 6.86
C THR A 398 -19.51 7.88 5.94
N GLY A 399 -19.57 9.08 6.51
CA GLY A 399 -19.57 10.32 5.74
C GLY A 399 -19.19 11.52 6.59
N VAL A 400 -18.88 12.62 5.91
CA VAL A 400 -18.64 13.91 6.53
C VAL A 400 -20.00 14.60 6.75
N VAL A 401 -20.20 15.16 7.93
CA VAL A 401 -21.44 15.89 8.25
C VAL A 401 -21.51 17.19 7.46
N GLU A 402 -22.55 17.29 6.63
CA GLU A 402 -22.86 18.45 5.80
C GLU A 402 -23.95 19.33 6.41
N HIS A 403 -24.02 20.60 5.98
CA HIS A 403 -25.12 21.47 6.33
C HIS A 403 -26.42 21.01 5.66
N GLY A 404 -27.42 20.66 6.48
CA GLY A 404 -28.77 20.31 6.04
C GLY A 404 -29.72 21.52 6.04
N LYS A 405 -30.98 21.27 5.72
CA LYS A 405 -32.04 22.29 5.74
C LYS A 405 -32.54 22.67 7.18
N HIS A 406 -31.85 22.23 8.25
CA HIS A 406 -32.18 22.47 9.68
C HIS A 406 -33.58 22.01 10.12
N ILE A 407 -34.31 21.26 9.26
CA ILE A 407 -35.70 20.85 9.53
C ILE A 407 -35.77 20.01 10.82
N GLY A 408 -34.81 19.14 11.07
CA GLY A 408 -34.81 18.29 12.26
C GLY A 408 -34.60 19.05 13.56
N THR A 409 -33.71 20.02 13.61
CA THR A 409 -33.45 20.83 14.82
C THR A 409 -34.63 21.71 15.14
N ASP A 410 -35.24 22.35 14.12
CA ASP A 410 -36.39 23.25 14.30
C ASP A 410 -37.68 22.48 14.67
N VAL A 411 -37.82 21.24 14.22
CA VAL A 411 -39.01 20.39 14.44
C VAL A 411 -38.94 19.57 15.70
N LEU A 412 -37.77 18.90 15.89
CA LEU A 412 -37.62 17.84 16.89
C LEU A 412 -36.91 18.34 18.15
N GLY A 413 -36.24 19.50 18.09
CA GLY A 413 -35.40 20.01 19.17
C GLY A 413 -34.21 19.11 19.51
N VAL A 414 -33.80 18.23 18.57
CA VAL A 414 -32.66 17.31 18.71
C VAL A 414 -31.64 17.59 17.62
N PRO A 415 -30.33 17.43 17.91
CA PRO A 415 -29.30 17.60 16.91
C PRO A 415 -29.46 16.61 15.73
N THR A 416 -29.35 17.13 14.52
CA THR A 416 -29.41 16.30 13.29
C THR A 416 -28.12 16.41 12.48
N VAL A 417 -27.69 15.30 11.95
CA VAL A 417 -26.57 15.19 11.00
C VAL A 417 -27.08 14.76 9.64
N ASN A 418 -26.52 15.34 8.59
CA ASN A 418 -26.80 14.99 7.21
C ASN A 418 -25.50 14.51 6.57
N ILE A 419 -25.53 13.33 5.94
CA ILE A 419 -24.42 12.83 5.15
C ILE A 419 -24.90 12.39 3.77
N SER A 420 -24.06 12.58 2.75
CA SER A 420 -24.27 12.02 1.42
C SER A 420 -23.82 10.58 1.39
N VAL A 421 -24.60 9.70 0.77
CA VAL A 421 -24.23 8.28 0.63
C VAL A 421 -23.61 8.07 -0.74
N PRO A 422 -22.41 7.44 -0.84
CA PRO A 422 -21.78 7.17 -2.13
C PRO A 422 -22.64 6.29 -3.05
N ASP A 423 -22.64 6.58 -4.35
CA ASP A 423 -23.47 5.89 -5.36
C ASP A 423 -23.09 4.42 -5.57
N ASP A 424 -21.85 4.07 -5.24
CA ASP A 424 -21.32 2.71 -5.34
C ASP A 424 -21.66 1.81 -4.15
N ARG A 425 -22.53 2.29 -3.24
CA ARG A 425 -22.97 1.51 -2.07
C ARG A 425 -24.24 0.71 -2.38
N GLU A 426 -24.26 -0.53 -1.87
CA GLU A 426 -25.50 -1.29 -1.78
C GLU A 426 -26.38 -0.69 -0.68
N LEU A 427 -27.61 -0.30 -0.99
CA LEU A 427 -28.49 0.40 -0.06
C LEU A 427 -29.67 -0.48 0.33
N PRO A 428 -30.13 -0.38 1.59
CA PRO A 428 -31.41 -0.93 1.99
C PRO A 428 -32.55 -0.04 1.44
N PRO A 429 -33.83 -0.47 1.55
CA PRO A 429 -34.97 0.33 1.13
C PRO A 429 -34.98 1.72 1.76
N TYR A 430 -35.45 2.70 1.02
CA TYR A 430 -35.65 4.04 1.55
C TYR A 430 -36.68 4.01 2.69
N GLY A 431 -36.40 4.74 3.76
CA GLY A 431 -37.24 4.75 4.95
C GLY A 431 -36.52 5.11 6.23
N VAL A 432 -37.18 4.84 7.32
CA VAL A 432 -36.75 5.19 8.68
C VAL A 432 -36.15 3.97 9.38
N TYR A 433 -35.03 4.18 10.04
CA TYR A 433 -34.24 3.14 10.71
C TYR A 433 -33.89 3.54 12.15
N ALA A 434 -33.93 2.59 13.07
CA ALA A 434 -33.20 2.70 14.33
C ALA A 434 -31.72 2.52 14.06
N THR A 435 -30.89 3.46 14.51
CA THR A 435 -29.45 3.52 14.21
C THR A 435 -28.63 3.84 15.45
N GLU A 436 -27.33 3.63 15.35
CA GLU A 436 -26.31 4.18 16.24
C GLU A 436 -25.35 5.05 15.43
N THR A 437 -25.05 6.24 15.96
CA THR A 437 -24.10 7.15 15.33
C THR A 437 -22.83 7.21 16.17
N MET A 438 -21.70 6.81 15.57
CA MET A 438 -20.40 6.93 16.17
C MET A 438 -19.70 8.17 15.60
N VAL A 439 -19.31 9.08 16.49
CA VAL A 439 -18.52 10.26 16.12
C VAL A 439 -17.05 9.89 16.19
N THR A 440 -16.36 9.95 15.05
CA THR A 440 -14.91 9.75 15.02
C THR A 440 -14.22 11.07 15.36
N CYS A 441 -13.40 11.09 16.39
CA CYS A 441 -12.55 12.26 16.67
C CYS A 441 -11.59 12.46 15.49
N ASP A 442 -11.31 13.73 15.15
CA ASP A 442 -10.56 14.23 14.00
C ASP A 442 -9.52 13.25 13.44
N ALA A 443 -9.65 12.89 12.17
CA ALA A 443 -8.73 12.02 11.44
C ALA A 443 -7.25 12.48 11.54
N GLU A 444 -6.99 13.78 11.74
CA GLU A 444 -5.64 14.33 11.92
C GLU A 444 -4.96 13.95 13.25
N LYS A 445 -5.73 13.66 14.32
CA LYS A 445 -5.15 13.25 15.62
C LYS A 445 -4.88 11.75 15.73
N GLN A 446 -5.56 10.90 14.96
CA GLN A 446 -5.33 9.45 14.96
C GLN A 446 -4.00 9.05 14.33
N ILE A 447 -3.39 9.90 13.53
CA ILE A 447 -2.22 9.61 12.71
C ILE A 447 -0.90 9.67 13.50
N ARG A 448 -0.89 10.26 14.68
CA ARG A 448 0.33 10.41 15.52
C ARG A 448 0.58 9.28 16.51
N ASN A 449 -0.37 8.39 16.74
CA ASN A 449 -0.24 7.33 17.74
C ASN A 449 -0.24 5.95 17.11
N ASP A 450 0.87 5.26 17.31
CA ASP A 450 1.23 3.85 17.18
C ASP A 450 0.13 2.89 16.65
N ILE A 451 0.44 2.21 15.52
CA ILE A 451 -0.39 1.20 14.84
C ILE A 451 -0.74 -0.01 15.74
N THR A 452 -0.22 -0.04 16.96
CA THR A 452 -0.44 -1.11 17.96
C THR A 452 -1.47 -0.77 19.03
N ALA A 453 -2.04 0.44 19.03
CA ALA A 453 -3.00 0.83 20.06
C ALA A 453 -4.38 0.20 19.81
N PRO A 454 -5.03 -0.39 20.84
CA PRO A 454 -6.39 -0.91 20.72
C PRO A 454 -7.37 0.24 20.56
N LYS A 455 -8.29 0.05 19.60
CA LYS A 455 -9.54 0.80 19.35
C LYS A 455 -9.78 2.03 20.24
N ASN A 456 -10.01 3.15 19.55
CA ASN A 456 -10.50 4.43 20.08
C ASN A 456 -11.37 4.28 21.35
N LYS A 457 -10.81 4.52 22.53
CA LYS A 457 -11.57 4.55 23.79
C LYS A 457 -12.42 5.82 23.93
N ASP A 458 -12.26 6.78 23.02
CA ASP A 458 -12.87 8.11 23.11
C ASP A 458 -13.94 8.38 22.03
N ALA A 459 -14.34 7.38 21.23
CA ALA A 459 -15.43 7.54 20.26
C ALA A 459 -16.78 7.54 21.00
N ALA A 460 -17.46 8.66 20.99
CA ALA A 460 -18.81 8.74 21.55
C ALA A 460 -19.81 8.05 20.61
N VAL A 461 -20.62 7.15 21.15
CA VAL A 461 -21.70 6.46 20.43
C VAL A 461 -23.05 6.97 20.94
N TYR A 462 -23.86 7.47 20.03
CA TYR A 462 -25.20 7.98 20.31
C TYR A 462 -26.23 7.04 19.68
N GLY A 463 -27.26 6.67 20.44
CA GLY A 463 -28.48 6.13 19.83
C GLY A 463 -29.07 7.18 18.90
N SER A 464 -29.61 6.75 17.78
CA SER A 464 -30.13 7.67 16.77
C SER A 464 -31.27 7.06 15.97
N ILE A 465 -31.94 7.89 15.20
CA ILE A 465 -32.94 7.51 14.20
C ILE A 465 -32.56 8.18 12.89
N SER A 466 -32.55 7.40 11.81
CA SER A 466 -32.11 7.87 10.51
C SER A 466 -33.17 7.71 9.45
N ASN A 467 -33.34 8.70 8.59
CA ASN A 467 -34.11 8.62 7.35
C ASN A 467 -33.16 8.51 6.17
N LEU A 468 -33.20 7.38 5.46
CA LEU A 468 -32.52 7.18 4.20
C LEU A 468 -33.47 7.50 3.06
N GLY A 469 -33.14 8.48 2.22
CA GLY A 469 -34.03 8.91 1.14
C GLY A 469 -33.30 9.69 0.04
N VAL A 470 -34.06 10.16 -0.94
CA VAL A 470 -33.57 11.04 -2.02
C VAL A 470 -34.10 12.45 -1.74
N ARG A 471 -33.26 13.49 -1.90
CA ARG A 471 -33.70 14.88 -1.74
C ARG A 471 -34.81 15.21 -2.76
N PRO A 472 -36.02 15.69 -2.32
CA PRO A 472 -37.16 15.90 -3.21
C PRO A 472 -37.02 17.01 -4.27
N THR A 473 -35.90 17.72 -4.31
CA THR A 473 -35.68 18.93 -5.15
C THR A 473 -34.58 18.74 -6.19
N ALA A 474 -34.32 17.52 -6.63
CA ALA A 474 -33.25 17.25 -7.58
C ALA A 474 -33.74 16.54 -8.83
N GLU A 475 -33.40 17.10 -9.98
CA GLU A 475 -33.38 16.41 -11.27
C GLU A 475 -32.57 15.10 -11.15
N ASP A 476 -32.95 14.09 -11.93
CA ASP A 476 -32.36 12.74 -11.94
C ASP A 476 -30.84 12.72 -11.79
N GLY A 477 -30.31 12.00 -10.78
CA GLY A 477 -28.89 11.68 -10.65
C GLY A 477 -28.18 12.17 -9.39
N ARG A 478 -28.85 12.64 -8.33
CA ARG A 478 -28.17 12.96 -7.07
C ARG A 478 -28.05 11.76 -6.13
N PRO A 479 -26.94 11.66 -5.34
CA PRO A 479 -26.74 10.57 -4.39
C PRO A 479 -27.83 10.55 -3.31
N ALA A 480 -28.11 9.36 -2.77
CA ALA A 480 -28.96 9.18 -1.62
C ALA A 480 -28.41 9.98 -0.41
N THR A 481 -29.30 10.47 0.43
CA THR A 481 -28.94 11.21 1.65
C THR A 481 -29.43 10.48 2.88
N LEU A 482 -28.66 10.60 3.95
CA LEU A 482 -28.99 10.06 5.26
C LEU A 482 -29.11 11.22 6.25
N GLU A 483 -30.36 11.47 6.70
CA GLU A 483 -30.68 12.44 7.72
C GLU A 483 -30.86 11.73 9.05
N THR A 484 -30.08 12.08 10.07
CA THR A 484 -30.02 11.34 11.33
C THR A 484 -30.20 12.27 12.52
N ALA A 485 -31.19 11.97 13.36
CA ALA A 485 -31.43 12.65 14.63
C ALA A 485 -30.79 11.85 15.77
N LEU A 486 -29.91 12.50 16.57
CA LEU A 486 -29.17 11.84 17.65
C LEU A 486 -29.93 11.97 18.98
N PHE A 487 -29.88 10.91 19.78
CA PHE A 487 -30.44 10.90 21.14
C PHE A 487 -29.39 11.36 22.15
N GLY A 488 -29.26 12.64 22.37
CA GLY A 488 -28.28 13.29 23.24
C GLY A 488 -27.66 14.52 22.56
N ASP A 489 -26.78 15.18 23.27
CA ASP A 489 -26.08 16.37 22.76
C ASP A 489 -24.62 16.00 22.37
N PRO A 490 -24.32 15.88 21.09
CA PRO A 490 -22.98 15.60 20.61
C PRO A 490 -22.13 16.88 20.44
N GLY A 491 -22.69 18.08 20.70
CA GLY A 491 -22.10 19.35 20.32
C GLY A 491 -22.07 19.57 18.80
N ASP A 492 -21.18 20.44 18.33
CA ASP A 492 -21.05 20.73 16.91
C ASP A 492 -20.34 19.58 16.16
N LEU A 493 -21.02 19.01 15.16
CA LEU A 493 -20.53 17.90 14.33
C LEU A 493 -20.23 18.30 12.87
N TYR A 494 -20.47 19.53 12.45
CA TYR A 494 -20.22 19.96 11.08
C TYR A 494 -18.76 19.76 10.67
N GLY A 495 -18.55 19.17 9.50
CA GLY A 495 -17.23 18.84 8.97
C GLY A 495 -16.55 17.64 9.64
N LYS A 496 -17.14 17.06 10.68
CA LYS A 496 -16.64 15.84 11.31
C LYS A 496 -17.09 14.60 10.54
N THR A 497 -16.32 13.55 10.63
CA THR A 497 -16.68 12.24 10.07
C THR A 497 -17.50 11.46 11.09
N VAL A 498 -18.62 10.90 10.65
CA VAL A 498 -19.49 10.02 11.45
C VAL A 498 -19.70 8.69 10.76
N GLU A 499 -19.83 7.61 11.55
CA GLU A 499 -20.29 6.30 11.09
C GLU A 499 -21.71 6.08 11.63
N ILE A 500 -22.68 5.88 10.72
CA ILE A 500 -24.08 5.60 11.06
C ILE A 500 -24.35 4.13 10.82
N ARG A 501 -24.63 3.39 11.90
CA ARG A 501 -24.85 1.94 11.94
C ARG A 501 -26.33 1.63 11.92
N PHE A 502 -26.79 0.89 10.93
CA PHE A 502 -28.17 0.49 10.75
C PHE A 502 -28.48 -0.74 11.60
N LEU A 503 -29.50 -0.63 12.43
CA LEU A 503 -29.81 -1.68 13.38
C LEU A 503 -31.16 -2.34 13.10
N ARG A 504 -32.18 -1.56 12.71
CA ARG A 504 -33.51 -2.06 12.41
C ARG A 504 -34.26 -1.14 11.46
N TYR A 505 -34.92 -1.72 10.48
CA TYR A 505 -35.89 -1.02 9.64
C TYR A 505 -37.19 -0.79 10.42
N LEU A 506 -37.70 0.43 10.48
CA LEU A 506 -38.94 0.79 11.20
C LEU A 506 -40.11 0.93 10.24
N ARG A 507 -39.99 1.73 9.19
CA ARG A 507 -41.04 1.95 8.21
C ARG A 507 -40.53 2.52 6.89
N PRO A 508 -41.31 2.43 5.79
CA PRO A 508 -40.98 3.08 4.53
C PRO A 508 -41.07 4.61 4.62
N GLU A 509 -40.41 5.30 3.70
CA GLU A 509 -40.59 6.73 3.48
C GLU A 509 -42.03 7.01 3.07
N ARG A 510 -42.63 8.06 3.63
CA ARG A 510 -43.97 8.53 3.25
C ARG A 510 -44.03 10.05 3.19
N LYS A 511 -44.92 10.57 2.32
CA LYS A 511 -45.24 12.00 2.29
C LYS A 511 -46.23 12.32 3.40
N PHE A 512 -46.03 13.44 4.09
CA PHE A 512 -46.92 13.97 5.10
C PHE A 512 -47.67 15.18 4.53
N GLY A 513 -48.93 15.36 4.97
CA GLY A 513 -49.78 16.45 4.54
C GLY A 513 -49.39 17.80 5.14
N SER A 514 -48.81 17.78 6.34
CA SER A 514 -48.31 18.96 7.03
C SER A 514 -47.02 18.63 7.81
N PHE A 515 -46.39 19.69 8.28
CA PHE A 515 -45.21 19.62 9.11
C PHE A 515 -45.52 19.10 10.54
N GLU A 516 -46.72 19.45 11.04
CA GLU A 516 -47.24 18.98 12.31
C GLU A 516 -47.47 17.47 12.30
N GLU A 517 -47.99 16.92 11.21
CA GLU A 517 -48.18 15.48 11.04
C GLU A 517 -46.84 14.73 11.07
N LEU A 518 -45.81 15.25 10.38
CA LEU A 518 -44.45 14.71 10.44
C LEU A 518 -43.92 14.71 11.86
N LYS A 519 -44.00 15.84 12.56
CA LYS A 519 -43.56 16.00 13.93
C LYS A 519 -44.26 15.03 14.88
N GLU A 520 -45.57 14.89 14.76
CA GLU A 520 -46.37 13.97 15.57
C GLU A 520 -45.94 12.51 15.34
N GLN A 521 -45.77 12.10 14.08
CA GLN A 521 -45.27 10.75 13.75
C GLN A 521 -43.90 10.50 14.35
N MET A 522 -42.95 11.42 14.17
CA MET A 522 -41.61 11.23 14.68
C MET A 522 -41.57 11.19 16.21
N THR A 523 -42.24 12.12 16.88
CA THR A 523 -42.15 12.26 18.34
C THR A 523 -42.99 11.23 19.10
N LYS A 524 -44.13 10.78 18.56
CA LYS A 524 -45.03 9.85 19.25
C LYS A 524 -44.84 8.39 18.83
N VAL A 525 -44.24 8.12 17.66
CA VAL A 525 -44.12 6.75 17.11
C VAL A 525 -42.67 6.38 16.83
N ASP A 526 -42.01 7.08 15.90
CA ASP A 526 -40.74 6.64 15.36
C ASP A 526 -39.59 6.67 16.40
N ILE A 527 -39.46 7.81 17.12
CA ILE A 527 -38.41 7.97 18.15
C ILE A 527 -38.63 7.02 19.33
N PRO A 528 -39.85 6.91 19.92
CA PRO A 528 -40.11 5.94 20.99
C PRO A 528 -39.83 4.49 20.56
N GLU A 529 -40.17 4.10 19.34
CA GLU A 529 -39.90 2.76 18.82
C GLU A 529 -38.38 2.50 18.67
N ALA A 530 -37.65 3.46 18.10
CA ALA A 530 -36.19 3.37 18.00
C ALA A 530 -35.53 3.28 19.38
N GLN A 531 -35.93 4.13 20.33
CA GLN A 531 -35.39 4.13 21.69
C GLN A 531 -35.67 2.82 22.43
N LYS A 532 -36.90 2.29 22.32
CA LYS A 532 -37.28 1.01 22.90
C LYS A 532 -36.41 -0.13 22.34
N TYR A 533 -36.20 -0.17 21.03
CA TYR A 533 -35.34 -1.15 20.41
C TYR A 533 -33.88 -1.04 20.87
N LEU A 534 -33.32 0.17 20.91
CA LEU A 534 -31.97 0.42 21.41
C LEU A 534 -31.79 0.01 22.88
N GLN A 535 -32.79 0.23 23.72
CA GLN A 535 -32.76 -0.19 25.13
C GLN A 535 -32.79 -1.71 25.26
N SER A 536 -33.49 -2.43 24.39
CA SER A 536 -33.56 -3.91 24.42
C SER A 536 -32.27 -4.59 24.03
N ARG A 537 -31.31 -3.86 23.45
CA ARG A 537 -29.98 -4.38 23.04
C ARG A 537 -28.89 -4.18 24.09
N LYS A 538 -29.15 -3.32 25.10
CA LYS A 538 -28.24 -3.13 26.23
C LYS A 538 -28.43 -4.25 27.25
#